data_91b4cc763194c52a07af0c65412076e9
#
_entry.id   91b4cc763194c52a07af0c65412076e9
#
_cell.length_a   1.000
_cell.length_b   1.000
_cell.length_c   1.000
_cell.angle_alpha   90.00
_cell.angle_beta   90.00
_cell.angle_gamma   90.00
#
_symmetry.space_group_name_H-M   'P 1'
#
loop_
_entity.id
_entity.type
_entity.pdbx_description
1 polymer ?
#
loop_
_entity_poly.entity_id
_entity_poly.type
_entity_poly.pdbx_seq_one_letter_code
_entity_poly.pdbx_strand_id
1 'polypeptide(L)'
;MAKPFEKINDINKMKELWKIAVKVHHQWTVISNNKEHIELIFVDANGTDVHVILPTTLKATFDSVLFVNNTYTVTNFLPQINDLMFKTSEHPFVIRFIAGTRVSDINKHEIPGKRLNFKPFSEIISGNWRNDLLVDVIGLVEEIGYKHMSAGSKKQQVNLILKDLV
;
A
#
# COMPACT_ATOMS: atom_id res chain seq x y z
N MET A 1 11.11 -15.20 -26.75
CA MET A 1 11.26 -15.36 -25.29
C MET A 1 10.34 -14.40 -24.56
N ALA A 2 9.72 -14.83 -23.46
CA ALA A 2 8.91 -13.92 -22.65
C ALA A 2 9.82 -12.88 -21.97
N LYS A 3 9.41 -11.60 -21.99
CA LYS A 3 10.13 -10.53 -21.28
C LYS A 3 10.20 -10.86 -19.78
N PRO A 4 11.39 -10.83 -19.15
CA PRO A 4 11.52 -11.09 -17.72
C PRO A 4 10.75 -10.06 -16.89
N PHE A 5 10.46 -10.43 -15.65
CA PHE A 5 9.88 -9.49 -14.68
C PHE A 5 10.94 -8.50 -14.21
N GLU A 6 10.53 -7.26 -14.07
CA GLU A 6 11.32 -6.19 -13.52
C GLU A 6 11.06 -6.06 -12.02
N LYS A 7 12.02 -5.52 -11.28
CA LYS A 7 11.89 -5.32 -9.84
C LYS A 7 11.14 -4.04 -9.55
N ILE A 8 10.37 -4.01 -8.48
CA ILE A 8 9.71 -2.79 -8.02
C ILE A 8 10.75 -1.69 -7.77
N ASN A 9 11.90 -2.02 -7.19
CA ASN A 9 12.95 -1.05 -6.89
C ASN A 9 13.50 -0.31 -8.13
N ASP A 10 13.37 -0.88 -9.32
CA ASP A 10 13.87 -0.30 -10.57
C ASP A 10 12.84 0.64 -11.24
N ILE A 11 11.60 0.69 -10.72
CA ILE A 11 10.53 1.51 -11.28
C ILE A 11 10.90 3.00 -11.22
N ASN A 12 10.81 3.65 -12.39
CA ASN A 12 11.05 5.08 -12.56
C ASN A 12 10.25 5.63 -13.76
N LYS A 13 10.42 6.92 -14.07
CA LYS A 13 9.75 7.58 -15.21
C LYS A 13 10.51 7.49 -16.53
N MET A 14 11.69 6.90 -16.56
CA MET A 14 12.54 6.84 -17.77
C MET A 14 12.08 5.78 -18.77
N LYS A 15 11.17 4.91 -18.36
CA LYS A 15 10.66 3.80 -19.14
C LYS A 15 9.14 3.82 -19.16
N GLU A 16 8.58 3.56 -20.34
CA GLU A 16 7.12 3.60 -20.54
C GLU A 16 6.42 2.27 -20.23
N LEU A 17 7.07 1.15 -20.52
CA LEU A 17 6.45 -0.17 -20.39
C LEU A 17 7.13 -1.02 -19.33
N TRP A 18 6.42 -1.26 -18.26
CA TRP A 18 6.84 -2.10 -17.14
C TRP A 18 6.10 -3.44 -17.15
N LYS A 19 6.78 -4.49 -16.66
CA LYS A 19 6.20 -5.80 -16.38
C LYS A 19 6.73 -6.31 -15.06
N ILE A 20 5.88 -6.37 -14.05
CA ILE A 20 6.24 -6.82 -12.70
C ILE A 20 5.43 -8.04 -12.29
N ALA A 21 6.00 -8.86 -11.41
CA ALA A 21 5.31 -9.93 -10.71
C ALA A 21 5.18 -9.54 -9.24
N VAL A 22 3.96 -9.52 -8.74
CA VAL A 22 3.65 -8.97 -7.42
C VAL A 22 2.63 -9.81 -6.66
N LYS A 23 2.68 -9.71 -5.34
CA LYS A 23 1.60 -10.12 -4.42
C LYS A 23 0.84 -8.88 -3.96
N VAL A 24 -0.48 -8.96 -3.92
CA VAL A 24 -1.31 -7.94 -3.25
C VAL A 24 -1.20 -8.14 -1.74
N HIS A 25 -0.51 -7.23 -1.06
CA HIS A 25 -0.35 -7.31 0.38
C HIS A 25 -1.55 -6.75 1.14
N HIS A 26 -2.05 -5.60 0.68
CA HIS A 26 -3.20 -4.94 1.29
C HIS A 26 -4.01 -4.18 0.25
N GLN A 27 -5.28 -3.93 0.55
CA GLN A 27 -6.21 -3.19 -0.30
C GLN A 27 -7.23 -2.45 0.56
N TRP A 28 -7.53 -1.21 0.20
CA TRP A 28 -8.57 -0.42 0.87
C TRP A 28 -9.25 0.55 -0.10
N THR A 29 -10.45 0.98 0.28
CA THR A 29 -11.21 1.97 -0.47
C THR A 29 -11.01 3.35 0.11
N VAL A 30 -10.73 4.33 -0.73
CA VAL A 30 -10.64 5.74 -0.37
C VAL A 30 -11.81 6.50 -0.99
N ILE A 31 -12.47 7.31 -0.18
CA ILE A 31 -13.56 8.17 -0.62
C ILE A 31 -13.05 9.60 -0.64
N SER A 32 -13.01 10.22 -1.81
CA SER A 32 -12.62 11.61 -2.01
C SER A 32 -13.60 12.29 -2.95
N ASN A 33 -14.14 13.44 -2.57
CA ASN A 33 -15.11 14.20 -3.38
C ASN A 33 -16.31 13.35 -3.86
N ASN A 34 -16.85 12.51 -2.99
CA ASN A 34 -17.94 11.55 -3.27
C ASN A 34 -17.63 10.51 -4.36
N LYS A 35 -16.35 10.30 -4.67
CA LYS A 35 -15.88 9.27 -5.58
C LYS A 35 -15.01 8.27 -4.82
N GLU A 36 -15.22 7.00 -5.10
CA GLU A 36 -14.44 5.92 -4.52
C GLU A 36 -13.33 5.50 -5.48
N HIS A 37 -12.11 5.37 -4.97
CA HIS A 37 -11.03 4.69 -5.66
C HIS A 37 -10.42 3.63 -4.73
N ILE A 38 -9.63 2.73 -5.28
CA ILE A 38 -8.96 1.69 -4.52
C ILE A 38 -7.48 2.01 -4.45
N GLU A 39 -6.91 1.81 -3.28
CA GLU A 39 -5.46 1.83 -3.08
C GLU A 39 -5.00 0.46 -2.61
N LEU A 40 -3.80 0.06 -3.06
CA LEU A 40 -3.21 -1.24 -2.74
C LEU A 40 -1.73 -1.10 -2.41
N ILE A 41 -1.21 -2.11 -1.74
CA ILE A 41 0.24 -2.32 -1.60
C ILE A 41 0.61 -3.57 -2.39
N PHE A 42 1.50 -3.42 -3.36
CA PHE A 42 2.13 -4.53 -4.05
C PHE A 42 3.51 -4.82 -3.45
N VAL A 43 3.87 -6.09 -3.42
CA VAL A 43 5.19 -6.56 -2.98
C VAL A 43 5.76 -7.49 -4.03
N ASP A 44 7.03 -7.33 -4.38
CA ASP A 44 7.73 -8.21 -5.31
C ASP A 44 8.51 -9.34 -4.61
N ALA A 45 9.17 -10.19 -5.39
CA ALA A 45 9.95 -11.31 -4.88
C ALA A 45 11.15 -10.90 -4.00
N ASN A 46 11.59 -9.65 -4.09
CA ASN A 46 12.66 -9.11 -3.23
C ASN A 46 12.13 -8.57 -1.89
N GLY A 47 10.80 -8.56 -1.71
CA GLY A 47 10.17 -7.95 -0.54
C GLY A 47 10.06 -6.43 -0.62
N THR A 48 10.34 -5.83 -1.79
CA THR A 48 10.15 -4.40 -2.02
C THR A 48 8.67 -4.13 -2.23
N ASP A 49 8.16 -3.11 -1.56
CA ASP A 49 6.77 -2.70 -1.66
C ASP A 49 6.59 -1.38 -2.42
N VAL A 50 5.41 -1.20 -2.99
CA VAL A 50 5.01 0.02 -3.68
C VAL A 50 3.53 0.29 -3.49
N HIS A 51 3.19 1.57 -3.31
CA HIS A 51 1.80 2.03 -3.26
C HIS A 51 1.20 2.06 -4.67
N VAL A 52 -0.03 1.57 -4.80
CA VAL A 52 -0.76 1.50 -6.06
C VAL A 52 -2.08 2.24 -5.95
N ILE A 53 -2.39 3.05 -6.95
CA ILE A 53 -3.65 3.80 -7.05
C ILE A 53 -4.45 3.25 -8.23
N LEU A 54 -5.61 2.70 -7.92
CA LEU A 54 -6.60 2.24 -8.89
C LEU A 54 -7.72 3.28 -8.96
N PRO A 55 -7.78 4.12 -10.01
CA PRO A 55 -8.75 5.21 -10.09
C PRO A 55 -10.19 4.69 -10.19
N THR A 56 -11.13 5.53 -9.79
CA THR A 56 -12.59 5.24 -9.79
C THR A 56 -13.08 4.67 -11.11
N THR A 57 -12.58 5.19 -12.24
CA THR A 57 -12.99 4.77 -13.59
C THR A 57 -12.62 3.32 -13.92
N LEU A 58 -11.64 2.76 -13.22
CA LEU A 58 -11.16 1.39 -13.41
C LEU A 58 -11.57 0.44 -12.28
N LYS A 59 -12.21 0.96 -11.22
CA LYS A 59 -12.62 0.16 -10.06
C LYS A 59 -13.42 -1.07 -10.48
N ALA A 60 -14.48 -0.90 -11.27
CA ALA A 60 -15.34 -2.00 -11.72
C ALA A 60 -14.59 -3.09 -12.52
N THR A 61 -13.52 -2.71 -13.23
CA THR A 61 -12.72 -3.65 -14.03
C THR A 61 -11.85 -4.56 -13.14
N PHE A 62 -11.32 -4.06 -12.03
CA PHE A 62 -10.32 -4.75 -11.23
C PHE A 62 -10.79 -5.19 -9.84
N ASP A 63 -11.96 -4.74 -9.38
CA ASP A 63 -12.50 -5.07 -8.06
C ASP A 63 -12.76 -6.59 -7.88
N SER A 64 -13.10 -7.27 -8.96
CA SER A 64 -13.29 -8.73 -9.00
C SER A 64 -12.05 -9.51 -9.47
N VAL A 65 -10.94 -8.86 -9.69
CA VAL A 65 -9.70 -9.47 -10.22
C VAL A 65 -8.59 -9.48 -9.17
N LEU A 66 -8.42 -8.38 -8.45
CA LEU A 66 -7.35 -8.22 -7.47
C LEU A 66 -7.82 -8.63 -6.07
N PHE A 67 -7.17 -9.64 -5.50
CA PHE A 67 -7.44 -10.13 -4.15
C PHE A 67 -6.18 -10.12 -3.30
N VAL A 68 -6.35 -9.74 -2.04
CA VAL A 68 -5.25 -9.77 -1.05
C VAL A 68 -4.68 -11.19 -0.94
N ASN A 69 -3.37 -11.28 -0.81
CA ASN A 69 -2.55 -12.50 -0.78
C ASN A 69 -2.39 -13.25 -2.10
N ASN A 70 -3.10 -12.87 -3.16
CA ASN A 70 -2.90 -13.45 -4.48
C ASN A 70 -1.74 -12.79 -5.23
N THR A 71 -1.21 -13.50 -6.22
CA THR A 71 -0.06 -13.05 -7.02
C THR A 71 -0.44 -12.83 -8.48
N TYR A 72 0.10 -11.75 -9.04
CA TYR A 72 -0.27 -11.27 -10.37
C TYR A 72 0.94 -10.82 -11.18
N THR A 73 0.82 -10.95 -12.49
CA THR A 73 1.61 -10.16 -13.43
C THR A 73 0.86 -8.85 -13.69
N VAL A 74 1.54 -7.73 -13.56
CA VAL A 74 0.99 -6.40 -13.86
C VAL A 74 1.85 -5.73 -14.91
N THR A 75 1.21 -5.22 -15.97
CA THR A 75 1.90 -4.55 -17.08
C THR A 75 1.21 -3.25 -17.47
N ASN A 76 1.97 -2.36 -18.11
CA ASN A 76 1.47 -1.12 -18.70
C ASN A 76 0.74 -0.23 -17.68
N PHE A 77 1.41 0.11 -16.63
CA PHE A 77 0.97 1.07 -15.60
C PHE A 77 1.82 2.35 -15.67
N LEU A 78 1.36 3.40 -15.03
CA LEU A 78 2.05 4.69 -15.00
C LEU A 78 2.74 4.91 -13.65
N PRO A 79 4.09 4.98 -13.60
CA PRO A 79 4.80 5.46 -12.42
C PRO A 79 4.61 6.97 -12.23
N GLN A 80 4.24 7.39 -11.02
CA GLN A 80 4.12 8.80 -10.62
C GLN A 80 4.99 9.03 -9.38
N ILE A 81 5.49 10.26 -9.19
CA ILE A 81 6.23 10.60 -7.97
C ILE A 81 5.33 10.40 -6.76
N ASN A 82 5.88 9.77 -5.72
CA ASN A 82 5.18 9.59 -4.45
C ASN A 82 5.22 10.89 -3.64
N ASP A 83 4.31 11.79 -3.94
CA ASP A 83 4.10 13.07 -3.25
C ASP A 83 2.93 13.02 -2.26
N LEU A 84 2.48 11.82 -1.89
CA LEU A 84 1.42 11.64 -0.92
C LEU A 84 1.80 12.25 0.44
N MET A 85 0.85 12.91 1.07
CA MET A 85 1.03 13.48 2.41
C MET A 85 1.29 12.38 3.45
N PHE A 86 0.62 11.23 3.31
CA PHE A 86 0.82 10.04 4.12
C PHE A 86 1.21 8.87 3.22
N LYS A 87 2.48 8.49 3.30
CA LYS A 87 3.05 7.42 2.49
C LYS A 87 2.92 6.08 3.18
N THR A 88 2.48 5.08 2.46
CA THR A 88 2.42 3.67 2.92
C THR A 88 3.64 2.86 2.49
N SER A 89 4.45 3.41 1.60
CA SER A 89 5.68 2.82 1.07
C SER A 89 6.77 3.87 0.99
N GLU A 90 8.02 3.47 1.24
CA GLU A 90 9.20 4.32 1.07
C GLU A 90 9.58 4.51 -0.40
N HIS A 91 8.94 3.76 -1.31
CA HIS A 91 9.26 3.85 -2.73
C HIS A 91 9.05 5.27 -3.26
N PRO A 92 10.00 5.84 -4.04
CA PRO A 92 9.91 7.22 -4.55
C PRO A 92 8.78 7.41 -5.57
N PHE A 93 8.22 6.32 -6.08
CA PHE A 93 7.11 6.34 -7.02
C PHE A 93 5.90 5.56 -6.46
N VAL A 94 4.71 5.98 -6.89
CA VAL A 94 3.48 5.19 -6.80
C VAL A 94 3.15 4.64 -8.19
N ILE A 95 2.48 3.51 -8.24
CA ILE A 95 1.92 2.94 -9.47
C ILE A 95 0.50 3.43 -9.64
N ARG A 96 0.20 4.05 -10.78
CA ARG A 96 -1.17 4.38 -11.15
C ARG A 96 -1.66 3.47 -12.26
N PHE A 97 -2.80 2.84 -12.07
CA PHE A 97 -3.47 2.08 -13.13
C PHE A 97 -4.07 3.02 -14.16
N ILE A 98 -3.93 2.63 -15.42
CA ILE A 98 -4.47 3.34 -16.59
C ILE A 98 -5.35 2.38 -17.42
N ALA A 99 -6.08 2.88 -18.39
CA ALA A 99 -6.95 2.05 -19.25
C ALA A 99 -6.20 0.91 -19.96
N GLY A 100 -4.92 1.09 -20.22
CA GLY A 100 -4.05 0.08 -20.83
C GLY A 100 -3.46 -0.94 -19.87
N THR A 101 -3.61 -0.77 -18.56
CA THR A 101 -3.05 -1.70 -17.56
C THR A 101 -3.65 -3.10 -17.72
N ARG A 102 -2.80 -4.11 -17.67
CA ARG A 102 -3.19 -5.53 -17.74
C ARG A 102 -2.73 -6.24 -16.49
N VAL A 103 -3.62 -7.06 -15.94
CA VAL A 103 -3.40 -7.90 -14.79
C VAL A 103 -3.74 -9.33 -15.18
N SER A 104 -2.88 -10.28 -14.84
CA SER A 104 -3.14 -11.71 -15.00
C SER A 104 -2.63 -12.49 -13.81
N ASP A 105 -3.37 -13.50 -13.40
CA ASP A 105 -2.96 -14.39 -12.32
C ASP A 105 -1.66 -15.11 -12.67
N ILE A 106 -0.81 -15.25 -11.67
CA ILE A 106 0.37 -16.11 -11.73
C ILE A 106 0.49 -16.90 -10.43
N ASN A 107 1.10 -18.08 -10.53
CA ASN A 107 1.42 -18.87 -9.34
C ASN A 107 2.87 -18.58 -8.92
N LYS A 108 3.06 -17.64 -7.99
CA LYS A 108 4.35 -17.26 -7.42
C LYS A 108 4.29 -17.17 -5.90
N HIS A 109 4.05 -18.33 -5.29
CA HIS A 109 3.93 -18.44 -3.83
C HIS A 109 5.18 -18.00 -3.07
N GLU A 110 6.34 -17.98 -3.74
CA GLU A 110 7.60 -17.51 -3.20
C GLU A 110 7.65 -15.99 -2.95
N ILE A 111 6.73 -15.20 -3.54
CA ILE A 111 6.67 -13.76 -3.25
C ILE A 111 6.25 -13.56 -1.80
N PRO A 112 7.11 -12.95 -0.95
CA PRO A 112 6.81 -12.75 0.47
C PRO A 112 5.67 -11.74 0.66
N GLY A 113 5.12 -11.68 1.84
CA GLY A 113 4.35 -10.52 2.29
C GLY A 113 5.27 -9.32 2.55
N LYS A 114 4.68 -8.14 2.68
CA LYS A 114 5.42 -6.95 3.13
C LYS A 114 6.04 -7.24 4.50
N ARG A 115 7.31 -6.94 4.67
CA ARG A 115 7.97 -7.00 5.97
C ARG A 115 7.48 -5.87 6.85
N LEU A 116 7.05 -6.19 8.05
CA LEU A 116 6.74 -5.18 9.06
C LEU A 116 8.05 -4.57 9.58
N ASN A 117 8.06 -3.25 9.69
CA ASN A 117 9.19 -2.49 10.23
C ASN A 117 8.73 -1.77 11.50
N PHE A 118 8.70 -2.52 12.60
CA PHE A 118 8.27 -1.98 13.87
C PHE A 118 9.22 -0.90 14.37
N LYS A 119 8.65 0.25 14.72
CA LYS A 119 9.36 1.37 15.33
C LYS A 119 9.16 1.33 16.84
N PRO A 120 10.26 1.47 17.63
CA PRO A 120 10.17 1.64 19.08
C PRO A 120 9.32 2.87 19.43
N PHE A 121 8.50 2.79 20.47
CA PHE A 121 7.69 3.93 20.90
C PHE A 121 8.53 5.15 21.28
N SER A 122 9.72 4.93 21.83
CA SER A 122 10.68 6.00 22.13
C SER A 122 11.07 6.82 20.90
N GLU A 123 11.28 6.18 19.73
CA GLU A 123 11.56 6.89 18.48
C GLU A 123 10.36 7.70 18.01
N ILE A 124 9.15 7.15 18.15
CA ILE A 124 7.91 7.84 17.73
C ILE A 124 7.66 9.06 18.64
N ILE A 125 7.78 8.91 19.96
CA ILE A 125 7.56 9.96 20.94
C ILE A 125 8.60 11.07 20.82
N SER A 126 9.86 10.74 20.56
CA SER A 126 10.93 11.73 20.37
C SER A 126 10.84 12.50 19.05
N GLY A 127 9.99 12.06 18.12
CA GLY A 127 9.86 12.69 16.81
C GLY A 127 11.03 12.41 15.86
N ASN A 128 11.91 11.48 16.16
CA ASN A 128 13.09 11.13 15.36
C ASN A 128 12.76 10.18 14.21
N TRP A 129 11.60 10.35 13.60
CA TRP A 129 11.17 9.54 12.47
C TRP A 129 10.43 10.39 11.42
N ARG A 130 10.27 9.83 10.24
CA ARG A 130 9.55 10.52 9.16
C ARG A 130 8.05 10.57 9.48
N ASN A 131 7.50 11.77 9.64
CA ASN A 131 6.08 12.00 9.94
C ASN A 131 5.14 11.84 8.72
N ASP A 132 5.71 11.73 7.52
CA ASP A 132 5.00 11.51 6.26
C ASP A 132 4.85 10.01 5.91
N LEU A 133 5.52 9.11 6.65
CA LEU A 133 5.53 7.68 6.39
C LEU A 133 4.77 6.92 7.47
N LEU A 134 3.88 6.01 7.03
CA LEU A 134 3.20 5.08 7.91
C LEU A 134 4.22 4.19 8.62
N VAL A 135 4.05 4.02 9.93
CA VAL A 135 4.91 3.16 10.73
C VAL A 135 4.13 1.95 11.24
N ASP A 136 4.82 0.83 11.35
CA ASP A 136 4.30 -0.34 12.04
C ASP A 136 4.63 -0.24 13.52
N VAL A 137 3.67 -0.52 14.39
CA VAL A 137 3.85 -0.56 15.84
C VAL A 137 3.37 -1.90 16.39
N ILE A 138 4.02 -2.35 17.44
CA ILE A 138 3.60 -3.52 18.23
C ILE A 138 3.66 -3.15 19.70
N GLY A 139 2.63 -3.52 20.45
CA GLY A 139 2.56 -3.24 21.87
C GLY A 139 1.40 -3.95 22.54
N LEU A 140 1.47 -4.03 23.87
CA LEU A 140 0.35 -4.50 24.68
C LEU A 140 -0.69 -3.40 24.81
N VAL A 141 -1.96 -3.72 24.54
CA VAL A 141 -3.07 -2.80 24.82
C VAL A 141 -3.26 -2.72 26.34
N GLU A 142 -2.90 -1.58 26.93
CA GLU A 142 -3.01 -1.34 28.36
C GLU A 142 -4.38 -0.77 28.72
N GLU A 143 -4.90 0.13 27.86
CA GLU A 143 -6.20 0.73 28.07
C GLU A 143 -6.91 0.99 26.73
N ILE A 144 -8.22 0.76 26.74
CA ILE A 144 -9.13 1.14 25.64
C ILE A 144 -9.98 2.29 26.17
N GLY A 145 -9.70 3.49 25.69
CA GLY A 145 -10.42 4.70 26.06
C GLY A 145 -11.82 4.78 25.44
N TYR A 146 -12.51 5.87 25.70
CA TYR A 146 -13.87 6.10 25.22
C TYR A 146 -13.94 6.17 23.69
N LYS A 147 -15.03 5.59 23.16
CA LYS A 147 -15.40 5.78 21.76
C LYS A 147 -16.01 7.17 21.60
N HIS A 148 -15.38 8.04 20.83
CA HIS A 148 -15.93 9.33 20.46
C HIS A 148 -16.52 9.29 19.06
N MET A 149 -17.72 9.86 18.92
CA MET A 149 -18.22 10.30 17.62
C MET A 149 -17.98 11.81 17.54
N SER A 150 -17.05 12.23 16.69
CA SER A 150 -16.87 13.67 16.44
C SER A 150 -18.14 14.24 15.83
N ALA A 151 -18.58 15.40 16.29
CA ALA A 151 -19.73 16.11 15.72
C ALA A 151 -19.49 16.32 14.20
N GLY A 152 -20.40 15.80 13.38
CA GLY A 152 -20.30 15.85 11.91
C GLY A 152 -19.52 14.71 11.25
N SER A 153 -18.89 13.79 12.01
CA SER A 153 -18.23 12.61 11.48
C SER A 153 -19.08 11.36 11.69
N LYS A 154 -19.26 10.55 10.63
CA LYS A 154 -19.88 9.22 10.73
C LYS A 154 -18.91 8.13 11.22
N LYS A 155 -17.64 8.48 11.49
CA LYS A 155 -16.61 7.53 11.91
C LYS A 155 -16.44 7.57 13.43
N GLN A 156 -16.48 6.38 14.04
CA GLN A 156 -16.12 6.20 15.45
C GLN A 156 -14.61 6.33 15.61
N GLN A 157 -14.17 7.05 16.63
CA GLN A 157 -12.77 7.10 17.05
C GLN A 157 -12.62 6.34 18.37
N VAL A 158 -11.57 5.56 18.49
CA VAL A 158 -11.22 4.83 19.71
C VAL A 158 -9.81 5.25 20.10
N ASN A 159 -9.63 5.66 21.35
CA ASN A 159 -8.30 5.92 21.90
C ASN A 159 -7.77 4.62 22.49
N LEU A 160 -6.52 4.30 22.18
CA LEU A 160 -5.81 3.15 22.72
C LEU A 160 -4.54 3.62 23.42
N ILE A 161 -4.26 3.10 24.60
CA ILE A 161 -2.95 3.21 25.23
C ILE A 161 -2.22 1.89 24.98
N LEU A 162 -1.10 1.99 24.29
CA LEU A 162 -0.21 0.89 24.00
C LEU A 162 1.04 1.00 24.87
N LYS A 163 1.43 -0.11 25.47
CA LYS A 163 2.68 -0.24 26.22
C LYS A 163 3.70 -0.99 25.37
N ASP A 164 4.92 -0.47 25.35
CA ASP A 164 6.05 -1.16 24.73
C ASP A 164 6.34 -2.48 25.47
N LEU A 165 6.80 -3.46 24.72
CA LEU A 165 7.17 -4.78 25.24
C LEU A 165 8.64 -4.86 25.64
N VAL A 166 9.36 -3.74 25.54
CA VAL A 166 10.80 -3.62 25.86
C VAL A 166 10.97 -2.90 27.18
#